data_015b447693f73815bce62c13cdbd28ad
#
_entry.id   015b447693f73815bce62c13cdbd28ad
#
_cell.length_a   1.000
_cell.length_b   1.000
_cell.length_c   1.000
_cell.angle_alpha   90.00
_cell.angle_beta   90.00
_cell.angle_gamma   90.00
#
_symmetry.space_group_name_H-M   'P 1'
#
loop_
_entity.id
_entity.type
_entity.pdbx_description
1 polymer ?
#
loop_
_entity_poly.entity_id
_entity_poly.type
_entity_poly.pdbx_seq_one_letter_code
_entity_poly.pdbx_strand_id
1 'polypeptide(L)'
;MSILKAVITAAAPDQKQLPLQSLVDQQGKTKTALQLIADEAVTAGVEEIAVIICPGEQDNYVKAAGEHASRLTFIPQDNPRGYGDALLRARNFVGDDRFLHLVSDHVYLSQHPRGYAGQLIDIATAENCAVSTVQPTRENLLPFFGTVGATRLANRQKLYEIKSVMEKPTPTQAEQHLIVAGLRASHYLCLSGMHILTPTIMNLLEKEMRSAEPDNNIALSPALEELAKSERYLATEVDGGRYNIGVQYGLLKAQVALALSGKDRDEILTELLNLVAESKPNSRQTPSSGA
;
A
#
# COMPACT_ATOMS: atom_id res chain seq x y z
N MET A 1 5.61 17.42 -14.94
CA MET A 1 4.54 16.61 -15.57
C MET A 1 3.60 16.17 -14.46
N SER A 2 2.27 16.34 -14.66
CA SER A 2 1.25 15.86 -13.72
C SER A 2 1.18 14.34 -13.74
N ILE A 3 0.90 13.73 -12.57
CA ILE A 3 0.67 12.28 -12.45
C ILE A 3 -0.86 12.09 -12.49
N LEU A 4 -1.37 11.67 -13.64
CA LEU A 4 -2.82 11.58 -13.91
C LEU A 4 -3.35 10.15 -13.93
N LYS A 5 -2.46 9.16 -13.92
CA LYS A 5 -2.81 7.73 -13.99
C LYS A 5 -2.48 7.02 -12.68
N ALA A 6 -3.34 6.08 -12.29
CA ALA A 6 -3.06 5.15 -11.20
C ALA A 6 -3.25 3.70 -11.62
N VAL A 7 -2.57 2.80 -10.94
CA VAL A 7 -2.72 1.35 -11.07
C VAL A 7 -2.99 0.76 -9.69
N ILE A 8 -4.10 0.06 -9.54
CA ILE A 8 -4.46 -0.70 -8.35
C ILE A 8 -4.28 -2.19 -8.64
N THR A 9 -3.43 -2.88 -7.89
CA THR A 9 -3.25 -4.33 -8.03
C THR A 9 -4.20 -5.07 -7.08
N ALA A 10 -5.11 -5.87 -7.65
CA ALA A 10 -6.17 -6.58 -6.95
C ALA A 10 -6.35 -8.05 -7.43
N ALA A 11 -5.32 -8.61 -8.07
CA ALA A 11 -5.38 -9.93 -8.69
C ALA A 11 -4.86 -11.08 -7.81
N ALA A 12 -4.64 -10.87 -6.50
CA ALA A 12 -4.29 -11.95 -5.58
C ALA A 12 -5.53 -12.84 -5.33
N PRO A 13 -5.49 -14.15 -5.68
CA PRO A 13 -6.69 -15.01 -5.63
C PRO A 13 -7.30 -15.16 -4.23
N ASP A 14 -6.45 -15.17 -3.20
CA ASP A 14 -6.82 -15.27 -1.79
C ASP A 14 -7.36 -13.95 -1.21
N GLN A 15 -7.13 -12.83 -1.89
CA GLN A 15 -7.49 -11.48 -1.44
C GLN A 15 -8.50 -10.77 -2.36
N LYS A 16 -8.94 -11.40 -3.44
CA LYS A 16 -9.84 -10.79 -4.45
C LYS A 16 -11.16 -10.25 -3.91
N GLN A 17 -11.60 -10.69 -2.72
CA GLN A 17 -12.80 -10.22 -2.06
C GLN A 17 -12.56 -8.99 -1.15
N LEU A 18 -11.33 -8.65 -0.84
CA LEU A 18 -11.01 -7.54 0.07
C LEU A 18 -11.44 -6.18 -0.49
N PRO A 19 -11.21 -5.85 -1.77
CA PRO A 19 -11.66 -4.58 -2.35
C PRO A 19 -13.18 -4.41 -2.40
N LEU A 20 -13.92 -5.53 -2.30
CA LEU A 20 -15.38 -5.55 -2.33
C LEU A 20 -16.03 -5.39 -0.95
N GLN A 21 -15.23 -5.41 0.14
CA GLN A 21 -15.72 -5.24 1.50
C GLN A 21 -16.24 -3.83 1.72
N SER A 22 -17.38 -3.73 2.43
CA SER A 22 -17.98 -2.45 2.77
C SER A 22 -17.43 -1.89 4.07
N LEU A 23 -17.16 -0.60 4.07
CA LEU A 23 -16.79 0.20 5.23
C LEU A 23 -17.64 1.48 5.26
N VAL A 24 -17.72 2.10 6.42
CA VAL A 24 -18.31 3.44 6.56
C VAL A 24 -17.18 4.46 6.53
N ASP A 25 -17.26 5.42 5.62
CA ASP A 25 -16.25 6.46 5.45
C ASP A 25 -16.32 7.53 6.55
N GLN A 26 -15.41 8.51 6.51
CA GLN A 26 -15.35 9.63 7.46
C GLN A 26 -16.60 10.51 7.44
N GLN A 27 -17.42 10.45 6.37
CA GLN A 27 -18.67 11.19 6.23
C GLN A 27 -19.91 10.37 6.64
N GLY A 28 -19.73 9.15 7.15
CA GLY A 28 -20.81 8.24 7.53
C GLY A 28 -21.48 7.56 6.32
N LYS A 29 -20.84 7.54 5.14
CA LYS A 29 -21.36 6.87 3.95
C LYS A 29 -20.77 5.48 3.82
N THR A 30 -21.60 4.51 3.46
CA THR A 30 -21.11 3.14 3.15
C THR A 30 -20.44 3.15 1.78
N LYS A 31 -19.18 2.73 1.73
CA LYS A 31 -18.37 2.58 0.53
C LYS A 31 -17.65 1.24 0.53
N THR A 32 -17.33 0.72 -0.63
CA THR A 32 -16.42 -0.43 -0.73
C THR A 32 -14.98 0.01 -0.48
N ALA A 33 -14.11 -0.93 -0.11
CA ALA A 33 -12.67 -0.64 0.01
C ALA A 33 -12.10 -0.13 -1.33
N LEU A 34 -12.57 -0.66 -2.48
CA LEU A 34 -12.21 -0.19 -3.81
C LEU A 34 -12.57 1.29 -4.01
N GLN A 35 -13.78 1.70 -3.58
CA GLN A 35 -14.19 3.11 -3.67
C GLN A 35 -13.30 4.01 -2.80
N LEU A 36 -12.96 3.60 -1.58
CA LEU A 36 -12.07 4.36 -0.69
C LEU A 36 -10.66 4.51 -1.28
N ILE A 37 -10.14 3.47 -1.92
CA ILE A 37 -8.82 3.51 -2.59
C ILE A 37 -8.88 4.40 -3.85
N ALA A 38 -9.98 4.34 -4.60
CA ALA A 38 -10.20 5.21 -5.76
C ALA A 38 -10.39 6.68 -5.34
N ASP A 39 -11.14 6.94 -4.25
CA ASP A 39 -11.28 8.28 -3.67
C ASP A 39 -9.92 8.89 -3.33
N GLU A 40 -9.01 8.10 -2.76
CA GLU A 40 -7.66 8.53 -2.41
C GLU A 40 -6.88 8.97 -3.66
N ALA A 41 -6.92 8.18 -4.73
CA ALA A 41 -6.27 8.52 -5.99
C ALA A 41 -6.90 9.77 -6.65
N VAL A 42 -8.23 9.84 -6.70
CA VAL A 42 -8.96 10.99 -7.31
C VAL A 42 -8.73 12.28 -6.51
N THR A 43 -8.73 12.21 -5.18
CA THR A 43 -8.42 13.37 -4.30
C THR A 43 -7.00 13.88 -4.54
N ALA A 44 -6.08 13.00 -4.87
CA ALA A 44 -4.69 13.35 -5.22
C ALA A 44 -4.55 13.96 -6.63
N GLY A 45 -5.62 13.95 -7.45
CA GLY A 45 -5.64 14.52 -8.80
C GLY A 45 -5.48 13.52 -9.94
N VAL A 46 -5.62 12.21 -9.65
CA VAL A 46 -5.61 11.16 -10.67
C VAL A 46 -6.92 11.18 -11.46
N GLU A 47 -6.85 11.03 -12.77
CA GLU A 47 -8.00 11.08 -13.69
C GLU A 47 -8.41 9.67 -14.16
N GLU A 48 -7.45 8.80 -14.42
CA GLU A 48 -7.66 7.45 -14.95
C GLU A 48 -7.03 6.39 -14.03
N ILE A 49 -7.74 5.30 -13.77
CA ILE A 49 -7.30 4.24 -12.86
C ILE A 49 -7.42 2.88 -13.57
N ALA A 50 -6.33 2.14 -13.69
CA ALA A 50 -6.37 0.72 -14.03
C ALA A 50 -6.46 -0.14 -12.77
N VAL A 51 -7.33 -1.12 -12.77
CA VAL A 51 -7.45 -2.11 -11.69
C VAL A 51 -7.12 -3.48 -12.26
N ILE A 52 -6.05 -4.08 -11.76
CA ILE A 52 -5.62 -5.42 -12.17
C ILE A 52 -6.38 -6.44 -11.33
N ILE A 53 -7.17 -7.28 -11.97
CA ILE A 53 -8.13 -8.18 -11.31
C ILE A 53 -7.89 -9.65 -11.66
N CYS A 54 -8.44 -10.56 -10.85
CA CYS A 54 -8.56 -11.96 -11.25
C CYS A 54 -9.51 -12.11 -12.45
N PRO A 55 -9.23 -13.05 -13.38
CA PRO A 55 -10.15 -13.34 -14.47
C PRO A 55 -11.56 -13.68 -13.97
N GLY A 56 -12.58 -13.16 -14.66
CA GLY A 56 -13.99 -13.40 -14.34
C GLY A 56 -14.58 -12.54 -13.22
N GLU A 57 -13.78 -11.68 -12.56
CA GLU A 57 -14.27 -10.82 -11.46
C GLU A 57 -14.74 -9.43 -11.93
N GLN A 58 -14.69 -9.11 -13.21
CA GLN A 58 -14.97 -7.75 -13.72
C GLN A 58 -16.33 -7.21 -13.26
N ASP A 59 -17.41 -8.01 -13.36
CA ASP A 59 -18.75 -7.54 -13.00
C ASP A 59 -18.88 -7.21 -11.51
N ASN A 60 -18.20 -7.97 -10.64
CA ASN A 60 -18.15 -7.71 -9.21
C ASN A 60 -17.42 -6.39 -8.91
N TYR A 61 -16.30 -6.16 -9.58
CA TYR A 61 -15.50 -4.94 -9.41
C TYR A 61 -16.18 -3.71 -10.00
N VAL A 62 -16.88 -3.82 -11.14
CA VAL A 62 -17.71 -2.72 -11.70
C VAL A 62 -18.79 -2.29 -10.71
N LYS A 63 -19.49 -3.25 -10.09
CA LYS A 63 -20.49 -2.96 -9.06
C LYS A 63 -19.86 -2.30 -7.83
N ALA A 64 -18.70 -2.81 -7.39
CA ALA A 64 -17.99 -2.30 -6.23
C ALA A 64 -17.40 -0.90 -6.47
N ALA A 65 -17.07 -0.55 -7.71
CA ALA A 65 -16.52 0.77 -8.07
C ALA A 65 -17.51 1.92 -7.85
N GLY A 66 -18.82 1.66 -7.91
CA GLY A 66 -19.84 2.67 -7.70
C GLY A 66 -19.68 3.89 -8.60
N GLU A 67 -19.60 5.08 -8.02
CA GLU A 67 -19.43 6.33 -8.75
C GLU A 67 -18.13 6.46 -9.56
N HIS A 68 -17.11 5.67 -9.24
CA HIS A 68 -15.83 5.66 -9.95
C HIS A 68 -15.81 4.74 -11.18
N ALA A 69 -16.87 3.98 -11.45
CA ALA A 69 -16.89 2.97 -12.51
C ALA A 69 -16.46 3.51 -13.90
N SER A 70 -16.81 4.75 -14.21
CA SER A 70 -16.44 5.41 -15.49
C SER A 70 -14.95 5.79 -15.60
N ARG A 71 -14.22 5.85 -14.46
CA ARG A 71 -12.79 6.19 -14.38
C ARG A 71 -11.90 4.95 -14.29
N LEU A 72 -12.51 3.77 -14.05
CA LEU A 72 -11.79 2.53 -13.84
C LEU A 72 -11.75 1.68 -15.12
N THR A 73 -10.55 1.24 -15.47
CA THR A 73 -10.31 0.23 -16.50
C THR A 73 -9.89 -1.06 -15.81
N PHE A 74 -10.65 -2.14 -16.01
CA PHE A 74 -10.34 -3.44 -15.40
C PHE A 74 -9.53 -4.29 -16.36
N ILE A 75 -8.36 -4.76 -15.90
CA ILE A 75 -7.40 -5.54 -16.67
C ILE A 75 -7.21 -6.90 -15.99
N PRO A 76 -7.60 -8.04 -16.62
CA PRO A 76 -7.41 -9.34 -16.04
C PRO A 76 -5.94 -9.78 -16.04
N GLN A 77 -5.51 -10.45 -14.99
CA GLN A 77 -4.24 -11.18 -14.91
C GLN A 77 -4.52 -12.67 -15.22
N ASP A 78 -4.54 -13.04 -16.50
CA ASP A 78 -4.99 -14.37 -16.92
C ASP A 78 -4.10 -15.52 -16.42
N ASN A 79 -2.79 -15.32 -16.39
CA ASN A 79 -1.82 -16.29 -15.90
C ASN A 79 -1.01 -15.64 -14.77
N PRO A 80 -1.46 -15.70 -13.51
CA PRO A 80 -0.84 -14.98 -12.42
C PRO A 80 0.54 -15.54 -12.10
N ARG A 81 1.56 -14.70 -12.28
CA ARG A 81 2.96 -15.00 -11.94
C ARG A 81 3.49 -14.08 -10.85
N GLY A 82 2.63 -13.61 -9.97
CA GLY A 82 3.01 -12.78 -8.83
C GLY A 82 2.69 -11.29 -8.98
N TYR A 83 3.16 -10.52 -8.02
CA TYR A 83 2.83 -9.12 -7.85
C TYR A 83 3.44 -8.21 -8.94
N GLY A 84 4.69 -8.47 -9.33
CA GLY A 84 5.34 -7.73 -10.43
C GLY A 84 4.68 -8.01 -11.78
N ASP A 85 4.24 -9.25 -12.05
CA ASP A 85 3.45 -9.58 -13.23
C ASP A 85 2.11 -8.85 -13.23
N ALA A 86 1.40 -8.79 -12.08
CA ALA A 86 0.17 -8.01 -11.96
C ALA A 86 0.38 -6.56 -12.37
N LEU A 87 1.42 -5.90 -11.85
CA LEU A 87 1.74 -4.52 -12.22
C LEU A 87 2.07 -4.38 -13.71
N LEU A 88 2.82 -5.33 -14.27
CA LEU A 88 3.21 -5.32 -15.69
C LEU A 88 2.01 -5.36 -16.64
N ARG A 89 0.85 -5.95 -16.23
CA ARG A 89 -0.37 -5.94 -17.04
C ARG A 89 -0.86 -4.53 -17.36
N ALA A 90 -0.51 -3.55 -16.53
CA ALA A 90 -0.86 -2.14 -16.78
C ALA A 90 0.06 -1.44 -17.79
N ARG A 91 1.06 -2.10 -18.38
CA ARG A 91 2.05 -1.50 -19.30
C ARG A 91 1.43 -0.62 -20.37
N ASN A 92 0.46 -1.15 -21.11
CA ASN A 92 -0.20 -0.42 -22.19
C ASN A 92 -1.06 0.76 -21.70
N PHE A 93 -1.59 0.65 -20.49
CA PHE A 93 -2.37 1.71 -19.86
C PHE A 93 -1.49 2.89 -19.42
N VAL A 94 -0.39 2.61 -18.75
CA VAL A 94 0.51 3.67 -18.25
C VAL A 94 1.33 4.30 -19.37
N GLY A 95 1.74 3.52 -20.39
CA GLY A 95 2.60 4.01 -21.47
C GLY A 95 3.94 4.50 -20.96
N ASP A 96 4.31 5.71 -21.33
CA ASP A 96 5.55 6.39 -20.93
C ASP A 96 5.34 7.41 -19.78
N ASP A 97 4.18 7.36 -19.12
CA ASP A 97 3.86 8.26 -18.03
C ASP A 97 4.36 7.74 -16.68
N ARG A 98 4.67 8.66 -15.77
CA ARG A 98 4.76 8.33 -14.34
C ARG A 98 3.35 8.10 -13.81
N PHE A 99 3.21 7.13 -12.93
CA PHE A 99 1.91 6.73 -12.41
C PHE A 99 1.94 6.46 -10.91
N LEU A 100 0.79 6.62 -10.28
CA LEU A 100 0.55 6.21 -8.90
C LEU A 100 0.23 4.72 -8.87
N HIS A 101 0.92 3.94 -8.05
CA HIS A 101 0.60 2.55 -7.79
C HIS A 101 0.09 2.37 -6.37
N LEU A 102 -1.01 1.64 -6.20
CA LEU A 102 -1.64 1.29 -4.93
C LEU A 102 -1.95 -0.21 -4.89
N VAL A 103 -1.94 -0.77 -3.67
CA VAL A 103 -2.43 -2.12 -3.42
C VAL A 103 -3.89 -2.08 -2.99
N SER A 104 -4.64 -3.14 -3.28
CA SER A 104 -6.09 -3.20 -3.05
C SER A 104 -6.50 -3.63 -1.64
N ASP A 105 -5.55 -4.03 -0.82
CA ASP A 105 -5.76 -4.49 0.56
C ASP A 105 -5.42 -3.43 1.62
N HIS A 106 -5.21 -2.17 1.20
CA HIS A 106 -4.89 -1.07 2.10
C HIS A 106 -5.88 0.08 1.98
N VAL A 107 -6.39 0.55 3.12
CA VAL A 107 -7.12 1.80 3.25
C VAL A 107 -6.18 2.86 3.82
N TYR A 108 -6.17 4.03 3.21
CA TYR A 108 -5.31 5.15 3.59
C TYR A 108 -6.15 6.25 4.23
N LEU A 109 -5.62 6.86 5.29
CA LEU A 109 -6.25 7.98 5.99
C LEU A 109 -5.24 9.09 6.19
N SER A 110 -5.60 10.29 5.79
CA SER A 110 -4.79 11.49 6.05
C SER A 110 -5.71 12.69 6.34
N GLN A 111 -5.21 13.62 7.14
CA GLN A 111 -5.84 14.94 7.34
C GLN A 111 -5.30 15.97 6.35
N HIS A 112 -4.37 15.60 5.50
CA HIS A 112 -3.85 16.48 4.46
C HIS A 112 -4.93 16.72 3.39
N PRO A 113 -5.12 17.97 2.89
CA PRO A 113 -6.18 18.29 1.93
C PRO A 113 -6.16 17.47 0.64
N ARG A 114 -5.00 17.01 0.23
CA ARG A 114 -4.82 16.13 -0.96
C ARG A 114 -4.65 14.65 -0.60
N GLY A 115 -5.05 14.24 0.60
CA GLY A 115 -4.95 12.86 1.05
C GLY A 115 -3.51 12.38 1.31
N TYR A 116 -3.37 11.08 1.44
CA TYR A 116 -2.09 10.37 1.61
C TYR A 116 -1.30 10.34 0.29
N ALA A 117 -1.98 10.02 -0.83
CA ALA A 117 -1.40 9.94 -2.16
C ALA A 117 -0.96 11.32 -2.70
N GLY A 118 -1.71 12.38 -2.38
CA GLY A 118 -1.36 13.73 -2.81
C GLY A 118 -0.03 14.21 -2.26
N GLN A 119 0.30 13.88 -1.01
CA GLN A 119 1.61 14.16 -0.42
C GLN A 119 2.74 13.47 -1.20
N LEU A 120 2.52 12.21 -1.61
CA LEU A 120 3.49 11.46 -2.39
C LEU A 120 3.68 12.05 -3.80
N ILE A 121 2.58 12.43 -4.46
CA ILE A 121 2.60 13.09 -5.78
C ILE A 121 3.35 14.42 -5.73
N ASP A 122 3.14 15.23 -4.68
CA ASP A 122 3.82 16.51 -4.51
C ASP A 122 5.34 16.33 -4.40
N ILE A 123 5.79 15.33 -3.62
CA ILE A 123 7.21 15.00 -3.49
C ILE A 123 7.78 14.49 -4.82
N ALA A 124 7.11 13.55 -5.48
CA ALA A 124 7.56 12.98 -6.74
C ALA A 124 7.64 14.04 -7.86
N THR A 125 6.74 15.01 -7.82
CA THR A 125 6.73 16.14 -8.77
C THR A 125 7.88 17.11 -8.48
N ALA A 126 8.08 17.48 -7.22
CA ALA A 126 9.13 18.40 -6.81
C ALA A 126 10.54 17.84 -7.04
N GLU A 127 10.74 16.55 -6.73
CA GLU A 127 12.02 15.87 -6.85
C GLU A 127 12.25 15.26 -8.26
N ASN A 128 11.23 15.24 -9.09
CA ASN A 128 11.20 14.71 -10.46
C ASN A 128 11.74 13.26 -10.58
N CYS A 129 11.37 12.37 -9.66
CA CYS A 129 11.84 10.99 -9.60
C CYS A 129 10.77 10.03 -9.08
N ALA A 130 11.07 8.73 -9.09
CA ALA A 130 10.28 7.72 -8.39
C ALA A 130 10.32 7.94 -6.88
N VAL A 131 9.18 7.72 -6.20
CA VAL A 131 9.06 7.86 -4.75
C VAL A 131 8.14 6.78 -4.20
N SER A 132 8.54 6.13 -3.10
CA SER A 132 7.68 5.18 -2.38
C SER A 132 7.38 5.66 -0.97
N THR A 133 6.20 5.33 -0.48
CA THR A 133 5.88 5.53 0.92
C THR A 133 6.50 4.45 1.78
N VAL A 134 7.05 4.86 2.92
CA VAL A 134 7.65 3.97 3.92
C VAL A 134 7.18 4.32 5.32
N GLN A 135 7.30 3.36 6.22
CA GLN A 135 7.08 3.59 7.64
C GLN A 135 8.14 2.86 8.47
N PRO A 136 8.62 3.48 9.59
CA PRO A 136 9.45 2.79 10.56
C PRO A 136 8.69 1.62 11.18
N THR A 137 9.23 0.42 11.02
CA THR A 137 8.57 -0.83 11.42
C THR A 137 9.53 -1.66 12.28
N ARG A 138 9.02 -2.30 13.32
CA ARG A 138 9.82 -3.18 14.19
C ARG A 138 10.29 -4.43 13.45
N GLU A 139 11.46 -4.92 13.79
CA GLU A 139 12.11 -6.08 13.18
C GLU A 139 11.24 -7.36 13.13
N ASN A 140 10.41 -7.59 14.15
CA ASN A 140 9.52 -8.76 14.19
C ASN A 140 8.43 -8.75 13.11
N LEU A 141 8.22 -7.62 12.43
CA LEU A 141 7.27 -7.46 11.34
C LEU A 141 7.90 -7.48 9.95
N LEU A 142 9.22 -7.57 9.84
CA LEU A 142 9.94 -7.64 8.56
C LEU A 142 9.46 -8.76 7.62
N PRO A 143 9.07 -9.96 8.12
CA PRO A 143 8.56 -11.02 7.25
C PRO A 143 7.29 -10.68 6.46
N PHE A 144 6.67 -9.54 6.74
CA PHE A 144 5.44 -9.11 6.06
C PHE A 144 5.64 -8.00 5.03
N PHE A 145 6.86 -7.41 4.95
CA PHE A 145 7.08 -6.19 4.16
C PHE A 145 8.34 -6.24 3.32
N GLY A 146 8.27 -5.63 2.12
CA GLY A 146 9.46 -5.14 1.46
C GLY A 146 10.09 -4.03 2.31
N THR A 147 11.41 -4.07 2.46
CA THR A 147 12.16 -3.17 3.35
C THR A 147 13.26 -2.49 2.57
N VAL A 148 13.53 -1.23 2.88
CA VAL A 148 14.53 -0.43 2.17
C VAL A 148 15.70 -0.04 3.07
N GLY A 149 16.91 -0.12 2.51
CA GLY A 149 18.11 0.55 3.00
C GLY A 149 18.20 1.92 2.32
N ALA A 150 18.32 2.98 3.10
CA ALA A 150 18.24 4.32 2.56
C ALA A 150 19.10 5.32 3.34
N THR A 151 19.43 6.44 2.70
CA THR A 151 20.14 7.56 3.31
C THR A 151 19.19 8.76 3.43
N ARG A 152 19.06 9.32 4.63
CA ARG A 152 18.24 10.52 4.85
C ARG A 152 18.79 11.70 4.06
N LEU A 153 17.93 12.43 3.36
CA LEU A 153 18.33 13.63 2.64
C LEU A 153 18.60 14.78 3.62
N ALA A 154 19.68 15.55 3.34
CA ALA A 154 20.04 16.68 4.17
C ALA A 154 18.91 17.72 4.19
N ASN A 155 18.63 18.28 5.38
CA ASN A 155 17.59 19.28 5.62
C ASN A 155 16.14 18.86 5.26
N ARG A 156 15.90 17.56 5.05
CA ARG A 156 14.58 17.00 4.78
C ARG A 156 14.25 15.95 5.83
N GLN A 157 13.36 16.28 6.75
CA GLN A 157 12.80 15.26 7.64
C GLN A 157 11.90 14.31 6.82
N LYS A 158 11.93 13.03 7.13
CA LYS A 158 11.07 12.00 6.52
C LYS A 158 11.27 11.75 5.02
N LEU A 159 12.39 12.21 4.43
CA LEU A 159 12.71 11.96 3.01
C LEU A 159 14.07 11.30 2.92
N TYR A 160 14.14 10.20 2.17
CA TYR A 160 15.30 9.32 2.11
C TYR A 160 15.60 8.95 0.65
N GLU A 161 16.86 8.78 0.31
CA GLU A 161 17.28 8.19 -0.95
C GLU A 161 17.47 6.69 -0.78
N ILE A 162 16.69 5.88 -1.51
CA ILE A 162 16.76 4.42 -1.47
C ILE A 162 18.06 3.96 -2.11
N LYS A 163 18.77 3.06 -1.43
CA LYS A 163 20.02 2.45 -1.90
C LYS A 163 19.87 0.96 -2.13
N SER A 164 18.96 0.31 -1.41
CA SER A 164 18.65 -1.12 -1.56
C SER A 164 17.20 -1.39 -1.19
N VAL A 165 16.64 -2.44 -1.79
CA VAL A 165 15.29 -2.95 -1.50
C VAL A 165 15.37 -4.45 -1.32
N MET A 166 14.76 -4.99 -0.27
CA MET A 166 14.76 -6.42 0.00
C MET A 166 13.37 -6.88 0.39
N GLU A 167 12.87 -7.93 -0.26
CA GLU A 167 11.58 -8.52 0.05
C GLU A 167 11.67 -9.37 1.31
N LYS A 168 10.85 -9.06 2.31
CA LYS A 168 10.68 -9.85 3.54
C LYS A 168 12.01 -10.31 4.16
N PRO A 169 12.97 -9.40 4.44
CA PRO A 169 14.28 -9.77 4.94
C PRO A 169 14.19 -10.40 6.32
N THR A 170 15.13 -11.29 6.62
CA THR A 170 15.37 -11.72 7.99
C THR A 170 15.95 -10.55 8.82
N PRO A 171 15.83 -10.57 10.16
CA PRO A 171 16.45 -9.53 11.00
C PRO A 171 17.95 -9.37 10.74
N THR A 172 18.68 -10.48 10.55
CA THR A 172 20.12 -10.46 10.25
C THR A 172 20.43 -9.77 8.90
N GLN A 173 19.64 -10.06 7.85
CA GLN A 173 19.81 -9.40 6.55
C GLN A 173 19.50 -7.89 6.65
N ALA A 174 18.45 -7.54 7.40
CA ALA A 174 18.08 -6.15 7.60
C ALA A 174 19.16 -5.38 8.37
N GLU A 175 19.76 -5.99 9.41
CA GLU A 175 20.85 -5.39 10.17
C GLU A 175 22.11 -5.19 9.32
N GLN A 176 22.39 -6.09 8.39
CA GLN A 176 23.57 -5.99 7.52
C GLN A 176 23.41 -4.98 6.38
N HIS A 177 22.20 -4.81 5.83
CA HIS A 177 22.03 -4.14 4.55
C HIS A 177 21.00 -2.99 4.54
N LEU A 178 20.11 -2.89 5.55
CA LEU A 178 18.96 -2.01 5.51
C LEU A 178 18.90 -1.00 6.68
N ILE A 179 20.01 -0.78 7.35
CA ILE A 179 20.08 0.22 8.43
C ILE A 179 19.95 1.61 7.85
N VAL A 180 19.08 2.41 8.47
CA VAL A 180 18.91 3.83 8.15
C VAL A 180 19.27 4.66 9.37
N ALA A 181 20.26 5.54 9.22
CA ALA A 181 20.75 6.39 10.30
C ALA A 181 19.61 7.29 10.86
N GLY A 182 19.52 7.34 12.18
CA GLY A 182 18.53 8.17 12.90
C GLY A 182 17.18 7.49 13.11
N LEU A 183 17.00 6.24 12.72
CA LEU A 183 15.88 5.43 13.20
C LEU A 183 16.15 4.88 14.61
N ARG A 184 15.07 4.57 15.32
CA ARG A 184 15.16 3.85 16.60
C ARG A 184 15.77 2.45 16.37
N ALA A 185 16.56 1.95 17.30
CA ALA A 185 17.11 0.61 17.26
C ALA A 185 15.99 -0.44 16.98
N SER A 186 16.31 -1.49 16.23
CA SER A 186 15.37 -2.54 15.79
C SER A 186 14.16 -2.02 15.00
N HIS A 187 14.30 -0.86 14.33
CA HIS A 187 13.30 -0.34 13.39
C HIS A 187 13.94 -0.14 12.02
N TYR A 188 13.18 -0.50 11.00
CA TYR A 188 13.58 -0.44 9.60
C TYR A 188 12.51 0.26 8.78
N LEU A 189 12.88 0.89 7.66
CA LEU A 189 11.93 1.50 6.75
C LEU A 189 11.28 0.41 5.87
N CYS A 190 10.01 0.12 6.13
CA CYS A 190 9.23 -0.82 5.35
C CYS A 190 8.32 -0.09 4.36
N LEU A 191 8.24 -0.62 3.13
CA LEU A 191 7.33 -0.13 2.10
C LEU A 191 5.87 -0.24 2.58
N SER A 192 5.07 0.75 2.25
CA SER A 192 3.69 0.84 2.72
C SER A 192 2.64 0.69 1.61
N GLY A 193 3.02 0.11 0.47
CA GLY A 193 2.09 -0.27 -0.59
C GLY A 193 1.60 0.87 -1.48
N MET A 194 2.26 2.04 -1.43
CA MET A 194 1.96 3.15 -2.33
C MET A 194 3.25 3.71 -2.93
N HIS A 195 3.26 3.89 -4.24
CA HIS A 195 4.45 4.27 -5.00
C HIS A 195 4.08 5.24 -6.13
N ILE A 196 4.93 6.21 -6.40
CA ILE A 196 5.01 6.86 -7.71
C ILE A 196 6.16 6.21 -8.46
N LEU A 197 5.84 5.56 -9.56
CA LEU A 197 6.79 4.82 -10.38
C LEU A 197 6.96 5.49 -11.74
N THR A 198 8.16 5.32 -12.30
CA THR A 198 8.50 5.76 -13.65
C THR A 198 8.28 4.63 -14.64
N PRO A 199 8.22 4.88 -15.96
CA PRO A 199 8.15 3.83 -16.97
C PRO A 199 9.31 2.83 -16.90
N THR A 200 10.44 3.19 -16.30
CA THR A 200 11.59 2.31 -16.10
C THR A 200 11.20 1.02 -15.38
N ILE A 201 10.28 1.08 -14.40
CA ILE A 201 9.83 -0.12 -13.67
C ILE A 201 9.21 -1.15 -14.61
N MET A 202 8.44 -0.71 -15.62
CA MET A 202 7.81 -1.62 -16.58
C MET A 202 8.86 -2.33 -17.44
N ASN A 203 9.93 -1.63 -17.84
CA ASN A 203 11.04 -2.22 -18.59
C ASN A 203 11.80 -3.24 -17.74
N LEU A 204 12.01 -2.97 -16.45
CA LEU A 204 12.67 -3.88 -15.52
C LEU A 204 11.83 -5.14 -15.29
N LEU A 205 10.52 -5.00 -15.09
CA LEU A 205 9.60 -6.13 -14.94
C LEU A 205 9.51 -6.97 -16.23
N GLU A 206 9.49 -6.34 -17.42
CA GLU A 206 9.55 -7.08 -18.69
C GLU A 206 10.84 -7.87 -18.83
N LYS A 207 11.97 -7.28 -18.47
CA LYS A 207 13.27 -7.97 -18.52
C LYS A 207 13.27 -9.18 -17.57
N GLU A 208 12.77 -9.01 -16.35
CA GLU A 208 12.65 -10.11 -15.38
C GLU A 208 11.71 -11.20 -15.91
N MET A 209 10.54 -10.82 -16.45
CA MET A 209 9.57 -11.75 -17.03
C MET A 209 10.18 -12.60 -18.17
N ARG A 210 11.00 -12.00 -19.03
CA ARG A 210 11.66 -12.71 -20.16
C ARG A 210 12.76 -13.65 -19.71
N SER A 211 13.46 -13.33 -18.60
CA SER A 211 14.57 -14.14 -18.09
C SER A 211 14.15 -15.22 -17.09
N ALA A 212 12.94 -15.11 -16.54
CA ALA A 212 12.43 -16.04 -15.54
C ALA A 212 11.83 -17.30 -16.18
N GLU A 213 12.05 -18.46 -15.54
CA GLU A 213 11.38 -19.70 -15.93
C GLU A 213 9.84 -19.54 -15.87
N PRO A 214 9.07 -20.29 -16.68
CA PRO A 214 7.63 -20.12 -16.82
C PRO A 214 6.84 -20.09 -15.50
N ASP A 215 7.25 -20.89 -14.51
CA ASP A 215 6.55 -21.04 -13.22
C ASP A 215 7.11 -20.14 -12.13
N ASN A 216 8.14 -19.33 -12.41
CA ASN A 216 8.72 -18.45 -11.40
C ASN A 216 7.80 -17.27 -11.09
N ASN A 217 7.71 -16.97 -9.80
CA ASN A 217 7.02 -15.80 -9.29
C ASN A 217 7.81 -14.52 -9.62
N ILE A 218 7.17 -13.55 -10.23
CA ILE A 218 7.72 -12.24 -10.53
C ILE A 218 7.30 -11.27 -9.41
N ALA A 219 8.22 -11.01 -8.49
CA ALA A 219 7.99 -10.08 -7.40
C ALA A 219 8.27 -8.64 -7.82
N LEU A 220 7.73 -7.66 -7.10
CA LEU A 220 8.00 -6.25 -7.35
C LEU A 220 9.33 -5.79 -6.74
N SER A 221 9.71 -6.30 -5.58
CA SER A 221 10.88 -5.82 -4.83
C SER A 221 12.21 -5.95 -5.58
N PRO A 222 12.51 -7.03 -6.33
CA PRO A 222 13.71 -7.08 -7.16
C PRO A 222 13.74 -5.99 -8.24
N ALA A 223 12.60 -5.69 -8.87
CA ALA A 223 12.53 -4.62 -9.85
C ALA A 223 12.70 -3.24 -9.20
N LEU A 224 12.22 -3.02 -7.98
CA LEU A 224 12.47 -1.79 -7.21
C LEU A 224 13.94 -1.67 -6.79
N GLU A 225 14.60 -2.78 -6.48
CA GLU A 225 16.05 -2.82 -6.22
C GLU A 225 16.85 -2.38 -7.46
N GLU A 226 16.51 -2.89 -8.64
CA GLU A 226 17.15 -2.47 -9.91
C GLU A 226 16.79 -1.02 -10.28
N LEU A 227 15.57 -0.56 -9.96
CA LEU A 227 15.17 0.84 -10.14
C LEU A 227 16.08 1.78 -9.34
N ALA A 228 16.35 1.45 -8.07
CA ALA A 228 17.24 2.22 -7.20
C ALA A 228 18.69 2.32 -7.71
N LYS A 229 19.12 1.35 -8.53
CA LYS A 229 20.46 1.35 -9.17
C LYS A 229 20.50 2.14 -10.48
N SER A 230 19.34 2.22 -11.17
CA SER A 230 19.25 2.79 -12.52
C SER A 230 18.83 4.26 -12.54
N GLU A 231 18.10 4.72 -11.53
CA GLU A 231 17.66 6.11 -11.44
C GLU A 231 17.54 6.58 -9.98
N ARG A 232 17.35 7.88 -9.78
CA ARG A 232 17.09 8.43 -8.45
C ARG A 232 15.73 7.95 -7.96
N TYR A 233 15.74 7.27 -6.82
CA TYR A 233 14.55 6.69 -6.21
C TYR A 233 14.49 7.07 -4.73
N LEU A 234 13.38 7.68 -4.31
CA LEU A 234 13.22 8.19 -2.96
C LEU A 234 12.19 7.37 -2.16
N ALA A 235 12.33 7.44 -0.85
CA ALA A 235 11.32 6.99 0.11
C ALA A 235 10.87 8.16 0.97
N THR A 236 9.59 8.17 1.34
CA THR A 236 9.05 9.20 2.24
C THR A 236 8.10 8.61 3.28
N GLU A 237 8.19 9.12 4.50
CA GLU A 237 7.13 8.96 5.49
C GLU A 237 6.11 10.08 5.25
N VAL A 238 4.85 9.72 4.99
CA VAL A 238 3.75 10.69 4.81
C VAL A 238 2.91 10.82 6.08
N ASP A 239 2.26 11.96 6.25
CA ASP A 239 1.38 12.20 7.39
C ASP A 239 0.03 11.54 7.15
N GLY A 240 -0.28 10.54 7.97
CA GLY A 240 -1.50 9.75 7.85
C GLY A 240 -1.32 8.33 8.36
N GLY A 241 -2.35 7.52 8.20
CA GLY A 241 -2.40 6.11 8.55
C GLY A 241 -2.64 5.21 7.35
N ARG A 242 -2.02 4.05 7.36
CA ARG A 242 -2.27 2.96 6.43
C ARG A 242 -2.82 1.76 7.18
N TYR A 243 -3.93 1.21 6.72
CA TYR A 243 -4.63 0.10 7.35
C TYR A 243 -4.74 -1.06 6.37
N ASN A 244 -4.01 -2.15 6.64
CA ASN A 244 -4.10 -3.38 5.86
C ASN A 244 -5.36 -4.14 6.27
N ILE A 245 -6.35 -4.22 5.37
CA ILE A 245 -7.62 -4.93 5.60
C ILE A 245 -7.53 -6.44 5.36
N GLY A 246 -6.44 -6.92 4.78
CA GLY A 246 -6.18 -8.33 4.53
C GLY A 246 -5.60 -9.11 5.71
N VAL A 247 -5.18 -8.43 6.78
CA VAL A 247 -4.66 -9.10 7.98
C VAL A 247 -5.76 -9.32 9.03
N GLN A 248 -5.51 -10.22 9.98
CA GLN A 248 -6.41 -10.47 11.08
C GLN A 248 -6.80 -9.16 11.82
N TYR A 249 -8.09 -8.92 11.98
CA TYR A 249 -8.66 -7.66 12.51
C TYR A 249 -8.33 -6.40 11.69
N GLY A 250 -7.79 -6.53 10.47
CA GLY A 250 -7.43 -5.40 9.63
C GLY A 250 -8.63 -4.54 9.25
N LEU A 251 -9.71 -5.19 8.81
CA LEU A 251 -10.97 -4.51 8.46
C LEU A 251 -11.57 -3.76 9.66
N LEU A 252 -11.58 -4.38 10.85
CA LEU A 252 -12.03 -3.74 12.09
C LEU A 252 -11.17 -2.50 12.42
N LYS A 253 -9.84 -2.62 12.32
CA LYS A 253 -8.93 -1.49 12.60
C LYS A 253 -9.14 -0.36 11.60
N ALA A 254 -9.32 -0.66 10.33
CA ALA A 254 -9.62 0.33 9.30
C ALA A 254 -10.95 1.03 9.59
N GLN A 255 -12.01 0.28 9.92
CA GLN A 255 -13.32 0.84 10.25
C GLN A 255 -13.28 1.76 11.48
N VAL A 256 -12.59 1.34 12.55
CA VAL A 256 -12.43 2.17 13.76
C VAL A 256 -11.64 3.44 13.44
N ALA A 257 -10.59 3.34 12.64
CA ALA A 257 -9.79 4.50 12.26
C ALA A 257 -10.58 5.50 11.39
N LEU A 258 -11.38 5.01 10.43
CA LEU A 258 -12.30 5.83 9.63
C LEU A 258 -13.30 6.56 10.51
N ALA A 259 -13.97 5.84 11.41
CA ALA A 259 -14.96 6.41 12.32
C ALA A 259 -14.36 7.47 13.25
N LEU A 260 -13.21 7.18 13.87
CA LEU A 260 -12.51 8.12 14.76
C LEU A 260 -11.87 9.32 14.05
N SER A 261 -11.78 9.29 12.73
CA SER A 261 -11.29 10.42 11.90
C SER A 261 -12.43 11.19 11.24
N GLY A 262 -13.67 10.74 11.41
CA GLY A 262 -14.85 11.27 10.73
C GLY A 262 -15.72 12.19 11.60
N LYS A 263 -16.88 12.55 11.03
CA LYS A 263 -17.84 13.48 11.66
C LYS A 263 -18.47 12.95 12.95
N ASP A 264 -18.62 11.61 13.05
CA ASP A 264 -19.28 10.94 14.18
C ASP A 264 -18.28 10.49 15.27
N ARG A 265 -17.04 11.06 15.24
CA ARG A 265 -15.92 10.67 16.09
C ARG A 265 -16.26 10.56 17.57
N ASP A 266 -16.92 11.58 18.13
CA ASP A 266 -17.12 11.68 19.60
C ASP A 266 -18.20 10.69 20.08
N GLU A 267 -19.22 10.43 19.27
CA GLU A 267 -20.23 9.41 19.49
C GLU A 267 -19.59 8.01 19.48
N ILE A 268 -18.89 7.66 18.40
CA ILE A 268 -18.20 6.38 18.26
C ILE A 268 -17.16 6.16 19.36
N LEU A 269 -16.38 7.19 19.72
CA LEU A 269 -15.42 7.07 20.81
C LEU A 269 -16.10 6.74 22.14
N THR A 270 -17.24 7.39 22.44
CA THR A 270 -18.03 7.13 23.64
C THR A 270 -18.55 5.68 23.66
N GLU A 271 -19.09 5.20 22.55
CA GLU A 271 -19.57 3.82 22.44
C GLU A 271 -18.43 2.80 22.59
N LEU A 272 -17.28 3.03 21.97
CA LEU A 272 -16.10 2.16 22.12
C LEU A 272 -15.62 2.09 23.58
N LEU A 273 -15.59 3.22 24.29
CA LEU A 273 -15.23 3.25 25.71
C LEU A 273 -16.23 2.48 26.58
N ASN A 274 -17.52 2.60 26.30
CA ASN A 274 -18.57 1.82 26.98
C ASN A 274 -18.40 0.32 26.76
N LEU A 275 -18.18 -0.11 25.51
CA LEU A 275 -17.89 -1.51 25.18
C LEU A 275 -16.67 -2.06 25.92
N VAL A 276 -15.59 -1.27 26.02
CA VAL A 276 -14.40 -1.66 26.77
C VAL A 276 -14.70 -1.76 28.27
N ALA A 277 -15.48 -0.84 28.82
CA ALA A 277 -15.82 -0.83 30.24
C ALA A 277 -16.75 -2.03 30.62
N GLU A 278 -17.64 -2.42 29.71
CA GLU A 278 -18.56 -3.56 29.90
C GLU A 278 -17.85 -4.92 29.66
N SER A 279 -16.74 -4.94 28.92
CA SER A 279 -15.98 -6.16 28.67
C SER A 279 -15.29 -6.63 29.94
N LYS A 280 -15.77 -7.72 30.56
CA LYS A 280 -15.09 -8.35 31.70
C LYS A 280 -13.71 -8.82 31.26
N PRO A 281 -12.63 -8.54 32.03
CA PRO A 281 -11.34 -9.15 31.74
C PRO A 281 -11.49 -10.67 31.76
N ASN A 282 -11.05 -11.36 30.69
CA ASN A 282 -10.96 -12.82 30.68
C ASN A 282 -10.18 -13.25 31.93
N SER A 283 -10.85 -13.89 32.89
CA SER A 283 -10.20 -14.54 34.00
C SER A 283 -9.24 -15.58 33.41
N ARG A 284 -7.95 -15.26 33.39
CA ARG A 284 -6.91 -16.25 33.06
C ARG A 284 -7.15 -17.42 33.96
N GLN A 285 -7.50 -18.58 33.39
CA GLN A 285 -7.48 -19.84 34.10
C GLN A 285 -6.05 -20.00 34.65
N THR A 286 -5.91 -19.80 35.92
CA THR A 286 -4.72 -20.22 36.67
C THR A 286 -4.60 -21.73 36.48
N PRO A 287 -3.46 -22.28 36.02
CA PRO A 287 -3.28 -23.71 35.98
C PRO A 287 -3.43 -24.20 37.43
N SER A 288 -4.42 -25.09 37.65
CA SER A 288 -4.58 -25.78 38.92
C SER A 288 -3.29 -26.53 39.19
N SER A 289 -2.54 -26.11 40.21
CA SER A 289 -1.47 -26.87 40.82
C SER A 289 -2.08 -28.13 41.40
N GLY A 290 -2.09 -29.20 40.62
CA GLY A 290 -2.37 -30.57 41.12
C GLY A 290 -1.21 -31.03 41.99
N ALA A 291 -1.53 -31.38 43.18
CA ALA A 291 -0.67 -32.05 44.14
C ALA A 291 -0.31 -33.48 43.69
#